data_bdb442ad373d2509a3fbc69e09f5b73d
#
_entry.id   bdb442ad373d2509a3fbc69e09f5b73d
#
_cell.length_a   1.000
_cell.length_b   1.000
_cell.length_c   1.000
_cell.angle_alpha   90.00
_cell.angle_beta   90.00
_cell.angle_gamma   90.00
#
_symmetry.space_group_name_H-M   'P 1'
#
loop_
_entity.id
_entity.type
_entity.pdbx_description
1 polymer ?
#
loop_
_entity_poly.entity_id
_entity_poly.type
_entity_poly.pdbx_seq_one_letter_code
_entity_poly.pdbx_strand_id
1 'polypeptide(L)'
;MNRLLAGSLKRMMIVMSLSASANALSENIQIVGVGGNLVTLNDKTWGRPAAESAVASFTANGKTFPLYVPAVGTETHEAWLSPDKKTLLLLQTLYGVVIGQEGEEIPTEETGCGVISMETGCVLSQPAARFCYGKWEGNRWTSGEEDAPDLVMQTPSPKDLLKQVSNIEMPQSRVEELEFNLRTISPESYMACHPPARNVQAFNDLAFYLAEGGRDELALKFYRGVEVVGKRTVLMLNIADSLWRLDRKDEAQRYYSQYRDAMSAAGKAQKIPQRVVERSVIQGMKN
;
A
#
# COMPACT_ATOMS: atom_id res chain seq x y z
N MET A 1 -35.74 -64.10 -60.50
CA MET A 1 -36.21 -62.72 -60.15
C MET A 1 -35.64 -62.34 -58.80
N ASN A 2 -34.54 -61.63 -58.86
CA ASN A 2 -33.73 -61.27 -57.70
C ASN A 2 -34.17 -59.90 -57.14
N ARG A 3 -34.38 -59.83 -55.84
CA ARG A 3 -34.39 -58.53 -55.10
C ARG A 3 -33.35 -58.57 -53.98
N LEU A 4 -32.33 -57.78 -54.21
CA LEU A 4 -31.29 -57.43 -53.29
C LEU A 4 -31.87 -56.48 -52.23
N LEU A 5 -31.69 -56.84 -50.96
CA LEU A 5 -31.93 -55.96 -49.76
C LEU A 5 -30.63 -55.31 -49.40
N ALA A 6 -30.56 -53.99 -49.62
CA ALA A 6 -29.46 -53.15 -49.20
C ALA A 6 -29.64 -52.74 -47.74
N GLY A 7 -28.79 -53.25 -46.85
CA GLY A 7 -28.72 -52.84 -45.45
C GLY A 7 -28.02 -51.50 -45.29
N SER A 8 -28.72 -50.52 -44.79
CA SER A 8 -28.18 -49.19 -44.46
C SER A 8 -27.46 -49.19 -43.08
N LEU A 9 -26.13 -49.09 -43.09
CA LEU A 9 -25.32 -48.90 -41.89
C LEU A 9 -25.43 -47.43 -41.45
N LYS A 10 -26.19 -47.11 -40.43
CA LYS A 10 -26.17 -45.80 -39.77
C LYS A 10 -24.87 -45.66 -38.98
N ARG A 11 -23.94 -44.86 -39.51
CA ARG A 11 -22.77 -44.38 -38.76
C ARG A 11 -23.26 -43.38 -37.72
N MET A 12 -23.16 -43.76 -36.45
CA MET A 12 -23.37 -42.90 -35.29
C MET A 12 -22.12 -42.04 -35.11
N MET A 13 -22.17 -40.75 -35.53
CA MET A 13 -21.16 -39.77 -35.20
C MET A 13 -21.32 -39.39 -33.73
N ILE A 14 -20.39 -39.83 -32.91
CA ILE A 14 -20.21 -39.30 -31.54
C ILE A 14 -19.49 -37.95 -31.70
N VAL A 15 -20.24 -36.86 -31.58
CA VAL A 15 -19.67 -35.53 -31.43
C VAL A 15 -19.19 -35.41 -29.97
N MET A 16 -17.90 -35.64 -29.73
CA MET A 16 -17.26 -35.24 -28.49
C MET A 16 -17.18 -33.71 -28.48
N SER A 17 -18.08 -33.06 -27.77
CA SER A 17 -17.92 -31.65 -27.40
C SER A 17 -16.79 -31.55 -26.39
N LEU A 18 -15.59 -31.20 -26.84
CA LEU A 18 -14.54 -30.69 -25.98
C LEU A 18 -15.03 -29.33 -25.44
N SER A 19 -15.59 -29.33 -24.27
CA SER A 19 -15.71 -28.11 -23.45
C SER A 19 -14.31 -27.74 -23.02
N ALA A 20 -13.64 -26.91 -23.83
CA ALA A 20 -12.47 -26.18 -23.40
C ALA A 20 -12.94 -25.20 -22.30
N SER A 21 -12.74 -25.59 -21.05
CA SER A 21 -12.79 -24.65 -19.93
C SER A 21 -11.66 -23.65 -20.19
N ALA A 22 -11.99 -22.52 -20.80
CA ALA A 22 -11.11 -21.36 -20.83
C ALA A 22 -10.95 -20.91 -19.37
N ASN A 23 -9.92 -21.41 -18.70
CA ASN A 23 -9.37 -20.74 -17.54
C ASN A 23 -8.88 -19.39 -18.08
N ALA A 24 -9.68 -18.35 -17.94
CA ALA A 24 -9.23 -16.98 -18.11
C ALA A 24 -8.12 -16.78 -17.07
N LEU A 25 -6.88 -16.96 -17.49
CA LEU A 25 -5.72 -16.54 -16.76
C LEU A 25 -5.84 -15.02 -16.71
N SER A 26 -6.10 -14.47 -15.52
CA SER A 26 -6.02 -13.04 -15.26
C SER A 26 -4.61 -12.60 -15.69
N GLU A 27 -4.50 -11.90 -16.81
CA GLU A 27 -3.22 -11.37 -17.27
C GLU A 27 -2.86 -10.18 -16.38
N ASN A 28 -1.74 -10.31 -15.65
CA ASN A 28 -1.15 -9.19 -14.97
C ASN A 28 -0.57 -8.23 -16.00
N ILE A 29 -1.06 -6.99 -16.03
CA ILE A 29 -0.49 -5.95 -16.87
C ILE A 29 0.78 -5.45 -16.22
N GLN A 30 1.89 -5.45 -16.98
CA GLN A 30 3.19 -4.96 -16.51
C GLN A 30 3.60 -3.74 -17.32
N ILE A 31 3.89 -2.65 -16.62
CA ILE A 31 4.38 -1.40 -17.23
C ILE A 31 5.83 -1.23 -16.82
N VAL A 32 6.72 -1.23 -17.81
CA VAL A 32 8.17 -1.14 -17.59
C VAL A 32 8.64 0.31 -17.65
N GLY A 33 9.11 0.81 -16.53
CA GLY A 33 9.66 2.15 -16.38
C GLY A 33 11.17 2.23 -16.60
N VAL A 34 11.72 3.34 -16.18
CA VAL A 34 13.16 3.59 -16.20
C VAL A 34 13.92 2.57 -15.37
N GLY A 35 15.10 2.16 -15.82
CA GLY A 35 15.94 1.19 -15.11
C GLY A 35 15.37 -0.23 -15.00
N GLY A 36 14.29 -0.54 -15.73
CA GLY A 36 13.63 -1.85 -15.67
C GLY A 36 12.69 -2.00 -14.45
N ASN A 37 12.41 -0.93 -13.74
CA ASN A 37 11.43 -0.93 -12.66
C ASN A 37 10.02 -1.21 -13.22
N LEU A 38 9.17 -1.88 -12.44
CA LEU A 38 7.88 -2.36 -12.92
C LEU A 38 6.73 -1.81 -12.06
N VAL A 39 5.65 -1.41 -12.72
CA VAL A 39 4.34 -1.36 -12.10
C VAL A 39 3.54 -2.54 -12.64
N THR A 40 3.01 -3.36 -11.72
CA THR A 40 2.17 -4.51 -12.04
C THR A 40 0.75 -4.23 -11.58
N LEU A 41 -0.21 -4.40 -12.49
CA LEU A 41 -1.63 -4.26 -12.24
C LEU A 41 -2.25 -5.65 -12.28
N ASN A 42 -2.96 -6.02 -11.22
CA ASN A 42 -3.64 -7.32 -11.13
C ASN A 42 -5.09 -7.15 -11.58
N ASP A 43 -5.43 -7.72 -12.71
CA ASP A 43 -6.79 -7.65 -13.29
C ASP A 43 -7.75 -8.66 -12.63
N LYS A 44 -7.90 -8.59 -11.30
CA LYS A 44 -8.79 -9.55 -10.59
C LYS A 44 -10.20 -9.05 -10.30
N THR A 45 -10.58 -7.84 -10.70
CA THR A 45 -11.72 -7.20 -10.03
C THR A 45 -12.79 -6.54 -10.90
N TRP A 46 -12.97 -6.96 -12.14
CA TRP A 46 -14.18 -6.57 -12.87
C TRP A 46 -15.43 -7.06 -12.12
N GLY A 47 -16.21 -6.13 -11.55
CA GLY A 47 -17.55 -6.41 -10.99
C GLY A 47 -17.57 -6.98 -9.57
N ARG A 48 -16.49 -6.89 -8.79
CA ARG A 48 -16.47 -7.33 -7.39
C ARG A 48 -16.46 -6.18 -6.38
N PRO A 49 -17.05 -6.38 -5.18
CA PRO A 49 -17.03 -5.36 -4.12
C PRO A 49 -15.61 -4.98 -3.70
N ALA A 50 -15.43 -3.76 -3.20
CA ALA A 50 -14.17 -3.11 -2.84
C ALA A 50 -13.17 -3.92 -1.95
N ALA A 51 -13.61 -5.00 -1.30
CA ALA A 51 -12.75 -5.84 -0.46
C ALA A 51 -11.70 -6.67 -1.24
N GLU A 52 -11.83 -6.80 -2.56
CA GLU A 52 -10.91 -7.57 -3.42
C GLU A 52 -10.27 -6.71 -4.53
N SER A 53 -10.15 -5.42 -4.30
CA SER A 53 -9.64 -4.45 -5.28
C SER A 53 -8.24 -4.80 -5.78
N ALA A 54 -8.03 -4.63 -7.08
CA ALA A 54 -6.72 -4.78 -7.68
C ALA A 54 -5.76 -3.74 -7.08
N VAL A 55 -4.68 -4.22 -6.49
CA VAL A 55 -3.65 -3.36 -5.94
C VAL A 55 -2.54 -3.23 -6.96
N ALA A 56 -2.31 -2.01 -7.45
CA ALA A 56 -1.10 -1.72 -8.22
C ALA A 56 0.13 -1.92 -7.32
N SER A 57 1.12 -2.65 -7.80
CA SER A 57 2.38 -2.87 -7.08
C SER A 57 3.56 -2.34 -7.88
N PHE A 58 4.55 -1.84 -7.16
CA PHE A 58 5.83 -1.39 -7.73
C PHE A 58 6.93 -2.36 -7.37
N THR A 59 7.77 -2.68 -8.36
CA THR A 59 8.92 -3.56 -8.19
C THR A 59 10.18 -2.87 -8.68
N ALA A 60 11.19 -2.77 -7.82
CA ALA A 60 12.52 -2.26 -8.13
C ALA A 60 13.56 -3.00 -7.29
N ASN A 61 14.72 -3.34 -7.88
CA ASN A 61 15.84 -4.00 -7.19
C ASN A 61 15.42 -5.25 -6.41
N GLY A 62 14.52 -6.06 -6.99
CA GLY A 62 14.01 -7.29 -6.38
C GLY A 62 13.06 -7.10 -5.20
N LYS A 63 12.65 -5.88 -4.90
CA LYS A 63 11.66 -5.56 -3.86
C LYS A 63 10.36 -5.14 -4.50
N THR A 64 9.26 -5.71 -4.03
CA THR A 64 7.90 -5.37 -4.46
C THR A 64 7.09 -4.83 -3.28
N PHE A 65 6.34 -3.77 -3.53
CA PHE A 65 5.42 -3.22 -2.54
C PHE A 65 4.16 -2.64 -3.21
N PRO A 66 3.02 -2.58 -2.51
CA PRO A 66 1.82 -1.96 -3.03
C PRO A 66 2.00 -0.43 -3.13
N LEU A 67 1.40 0.17 -4.14
CA LEU A 67 1.40 1.63 -4.32
C LEU A 67 0.29 2.30 -3.50
N TYR A 68 -0.87 1.65 -3.42
CA TYR A 68 -2.08 2.15 -2.78
C TYR A 68 -2.55 1.24 -1.65
N VAL A 69 -3.34 1.78 -0.73
CA VAL A 69 -4.03 0.99 0.30
C VAL A 69 -5.16 0.18 -0.36
N PRO A 70 -5.45 -1.04 0.12
CA PRO A 70 -6.38 -1.99 -0.54
C PRO A 70 -7.82 -1.52 -0.80
N ALA A 71 -8.23 -0.40 -0.25
CA ALA A 71 -9.58 0.16 -0.45
C ALA A 71 -9.79 0.89 -1.79
N VAL A 72 -8.77 0.93 -2.63
CA VAL A 72 -8.80 1.67 -3.90
C VAL A 72 -9.00 0.68 -5.03
N GLY A 73 -10.16 0.73 -5.68
CA GLY A 73 -10.37 0.08 -6.97
C GLY A 73 -9.55 0.78 -8.05
N THR A 74 -8.71 0.07 -8.77
CA THR A 74 -8.04 0.57 -9.97
C THR A 74 -8.68 -0.05 -11.19
N GLU A 75 -9.29 0.77 -12.04
CA GLU A 75 -9.60 0.35 -13.39
C GLU A 75 -8.34 0.54 -14.23
N THR A 76 -7.78 -0.60 -14.67
CA THR A 76 -6.41 -0.67 -15.19
C THR A 76 -6.30 -0.39 -16.69
N HIS A 77 -7.37 0.07 -17.34
CA HIS A 77 -7.39 0.19 -18.79
C HIS A 77 -6.64 1.40 -19.32
N GLU A 78 -6.34 2.38 -18.48
CA GLU A 78 -5.73 3.62 -18.93
C GLU A 78 -4.51 3.97 -18.06
N ALA A 79 -3.36 3.63 -18.60
CA ALA A 79 -2.07 3.93 -18.02
C ALA A 79 -1.20 4.64 -19.07
N TRP A 80 -0.67 5.81 -18.71
CA TRP A 80 0.15 6.61 -19.60
C TRP A 80 1.55 6.77 -19.03
N LEU A 81 2.50 6.07 -19.64
CA LEU A 81 3.91 6.20 -19.31
C LEU A 81 4.53 7.40 -20.05
N SER A 82 5.28 8.24 -19.35
CA SER A 82 6.04 9.33 -19.98
C SER A 82 7.08 8.80 -20.98
N PRO A 83 7.45 9.59 -22.03
CA PRO A 83 8.44 9.17 -23.00
C PRO A 83 9.82 8.81 -22.43
N ASP A 84 10.24 9.48 -21.34
CA ASP A 84 11.47 9.16 -20.61
C ASP A 84 11.31 7.99 -19.61
N LYS A 85 10.12 7.40 -19.54
CA LYS A 85 9.75 6.28 -18.66
C LYS A 85 9.91 6.56 -17.15
N LYS A 86 9.95 7.82 -16.74
CA LYS A 86 10.14 8.19 -15.33
C LYS A 86 8.86 8.43 -14.58
N THR A 87 7.76 8.75 -15.28
CA THR A 87 6.48 9.06 -14.68
C THR A 87 5.39 8.23 -15.33
N LEU A 88 4.59 7.59 -14.49
CA LEU A 88 3.39 6.86 -14.91
C LEU A 88 2.18 7.59 -14.35
N LEU A 89 1.21 7.88 -15.20
CA LEU A 89 -0.11 8.32 -14.81
C LEU A 89 -1.05 7.12 -14.94
N LEU A 90 -1.69 6.75 -13.83
CA LEU A 90 -2.54 5.57 -13.73
C LEU A 90 -3.94 5.99 -13.31
N LEU A 91 -4.93 5.77 -14.17
CA LEU A 91 -6.34 6.02 -13.83
C LEU A 91 -6.77 5.09 -12.70
N GLN A 92 -7.53 5.63 -11.75
CA GLN A 92 -8.05 4.89 -10.61
C GLN A 92 -9.48 5.33 -10.30
N THR A 93 -10.31 4.40 -9.86
CA THR A 93 -11.63 4.69 -9.32
C THR A 93 -11.69 4.26 -7.86
N LEU A 94 -12.04 5.19 -6.99
CA LEU A 94 -12.26 4.97 -5.57
C LEU A 94 -13.74 4.63 -5.38
N TYR A 95 -14.00 3.46 -4.82
CA TYR A 95 -15.35 3.06 -4.42
C TYR A 95 -15.53 3.31 -2.93
N GLY A 96 -16.67 3.85 -2.55
CA GLY A 96 -17.00 4.14 -1.17
C GLY A 96 -18.50 4.10 -0.92
N VAL A 97 -18.85 4.41 0.32
CA VAL A 97 -20.24 4.57 0.74
C VAL A 97 -20.32 5.90 1.48
N VAL A 98 -21.29 6.73 1.12
CA VAL A 98 -21.65 7.92 1.90
C VAL A 98 -22.93 7.62 2.66
N ILE A 99 -23.04 8.15 3.87
CA ILE A 99 -24.26 8.04 4.66
C ILE A 99 -25.17 9.20 4.28
N GLY A 100 -26.33 8.88 3.74
CA GLY A 100 -27.35 9.84 3.38
C GLY A 100 -28.00 10.47 4.62
N GLN A 101 -28.94 11.43 4.38
CA GLN A 101 -29.56 12.19 5.46
C GLN A 101 -30.46 11.33 6.37
N GLU A 102 -31.01 10.24 5.84
CA GLU A 102 -31.87 9.31 6.59
C GLU A 102 -31.08 8.12 7.17
N GLY A 103 -29.73 8.15 7.07
CA GLY A 103 -28.83 7.09 7.55
C GLY A 103 -28.64 5.93 6.56
N GLU A 104 -29.18 6.04 5.35
CA GLU A 104 -29.02 5.07 4.28
C GLU A 104 -27.60 5.07 3.72
N GLU A 105 -27.09 3.89 3.38
CA GLU A 105 -25.80 3.73 2.70
C GLU A 105 -25.95 3.94 1.19
N ILE A 106 -25.34 5.00 0.68
CA ILE A 106 -25.35 5.34 -0.75
C ILE A 106 -23.98 4.99 -1.33
N PRO A 107 -23.90 3.98 -2.22
CA PRO A 107 -22.66 3.70 -2.94
C PRO A 107 -22.20 4.93 -3.73
N THR A 108 -20.91 5.21 -3.67
CA THR A 108 -20.30 6.32 -4.40
C THR A 108 -19.00 5.87 -5.06
N GLU A 109 -18.66 6.52 -6.15
CA GLU A 109 -17.39 6.35 -6.81
C GLU A 109 -16.75 7.71 -7.10
N GLU A 110 -15.45 7.78 -6.98
CA GLU A 110 -14.66 8.95 -7.34
C GLU A 110 -13.52 8.52 -8.26
N THR A 111 -13.54 9.00 -9.49
CA THR A 111 -12.45 8.74 -10.43
C THR A 111 -11.36 9.79 -10.29
N GLY A 112 -10.12 9.37 -10.35
CA GLY A 112 -8.94 10.20 -10.30
C GLY A 112 -7.78 9.50 -11.00
N CYS A 113 -6.58 9.99 -10.79
CA CYS A 113 -5.39 9.25 -11.21
C CYS A 113 -4.27 9.35 -10.17
N GLY A 114 -3.46 8.29 -10.13
CA GLY A 114 -2.19 8.30 -9.41
C GLY A 114 -1.07 8.69 -10.34
N VAL A 115 -0.27 9.67 -9.95
CA VAL A 115 0.98 10.02 -10.63
C VAL A 115 2.12 9.33 -9.89
N ILE A 116 2.81 8.42 -10.57
CA ILE A 116 3.78 7.51 -9.95
C ILE A 116 5.17 7.78 -10.50
N SER A 117 6.14 7.96 -9.62
CA SER A 117 7.56 7.93 -10.00
C SER A 117 7.99 6.51 -10.31
N MET A 118 8.35 6.25 -11.56
CA MET A 118 8.91 4.97 -11.99
C MET A 118 10.38 4.76 -11.56
N GLU A 119 11.01 5.75 -10.95
CA GLU A 119 12.32 5.62 -10.34
C GLU A 119 12.25 5.02 -8.92
N THR A 120 11.20 5.37 -8.15
CA THR A 120 11.14 5.08 -6.72
C THR A 120 9.89 4.35 -6.25
N GLY A 121 8.82 4.37 -7.05
CA GLY A 121 7.49 3.90 -6.62
C GLY A 121 6.75 4.90 -5.72
N CYS A 122 7.23 6.15 -5.64
CA CYS A 122 6.53 7.22 -4.94
C CYS A 122 5.25 7.59 -5.70
N VAL A 123 4.10 7.61 -5.04
CA VAL A 123 2.88 8.26 -5.55
C VAL A 123 3.03 9.76 -5.33
N LEU A 124 3.37 10.48 -6.40
CA LEU A 124 3.71 11.89 -6.36
C LEU A 124 2.50 12.77 -6.03
N SER A 125 1.39 12.50 -6.71
CA SER A 125 0.13 13.24 -6.56
C SER A 125 -1.05 12.39 -7.00
N GLN A 126 -2.26 12.83 -6.66
CA GLN A 126 -3.52 12.19 -7.02
C GLN A 126 -4.52 13.23 -7.50
N PRO A 127 -4.36 13.76 -8.72
CA PRO A 127 -5.26 14.76 -9.27
C PRO A 127 -6.65 14.19 -9.57
N ALA A 128 -7.66 15.07 -9.58
CA ALA A 128 -9.02 14.73 -9.95
C ALA A 128 -9.14 14.29 -11.42
N ALA A 129 -10.19 13.54 -11.74
CA ALA A 129 -10.41 12.89 -13.04
C ALA A 129 -10.20 13.82 -14.25
N ARG A 130 -10.66 15.05 -14.19
CA ARG A 130 -10.53 16.03 -15.30
C ARG A 130 -9.07 16.25 -15.75
N PHE A 131 -8.12 16.05 -14.85
CA PHE A 131 -6.68 16.18 -15.14
C PHE A 131 -6.02 14.89 -15.59
N CYS A 132 -6.76 13.77 -15.57
CA CYS A 132 -6.25 12.44 -15.86
C CYS A 132 -6.33 12.07 -17.33
N TYR A 133 -7.17 12.78 -18.09
CA TYR A 133 -7.32 12.56 -19.54
C TYR A 133 -6.51 13.59 -20.32
N GLY A 134 -5.55 13.08 -21.12
CA GLY A 134 -4.65 13.96 -21.84
C GLY A 134 -3.57 13.22 -22.61
N LYS A 135 -2.47 13.88 -22.82
CA LYS A 135 -1.32 13.32 -23.56
C LYS A 135 0.02 13.86 -23.00
N TRP A 136 1.06 13.10 -23.25
CA TRP A 136 2.42 13.57 -23.02
C TRP A 136 2.89 14.47 -24.19
N GLU A 137 3.30 15.69 -23.88
CA GLU A 137 4.03 16.58 -24.79
C GLU A 137 5.48 16.69 -24.29
N GLY A 138 6.38 15.90 -24.92
CA GLY A 138 7.66 15.59 -24.31
C GLY A 138 7.44 14.88 -22.96
N ASN A 139 8.06 15.34 -21.90
CA ASN A 139 7.87 14.78 -20.55
C ASN A 139 6.87 15.61 -19.69
N ARG A 140 6.09 16.48 -20.32
CA ARG A 140 5.04 17.25 -19.67
C ARG A 140 3.68 16.66 -20.00
N TRP A 141 2.86 16.43 -18.99
CA TRP A 141 1.46 16.04 -19.16
C TRP A 141 0.59 17.25 -19.48
N THR A 142 -0.29 17.12 -20.46
CA THR A 142 -1.28 18.14 -20.82
C THR A 142 -2.67 17.50 -20.84
N SER A 143 -3.54 17.94 -19.96
CA SER A 143 -4.93 17.45 -19.86
C SER A 143 -5.92 18.25 -20.72
N GLY A 144 -5.49 19.38 -21.29
CA GLY A 144 -6.41 20.31 -21.97
C GLY A 144 -7.10 21.29 -21.01
N GLU A 145 -6.90 21.16 -19.70
CA GLU A 145 -7.42 22.06 -18.68
C GLU A 145 -6.38 23.17 -18.39
N GLU A 146 -6.85 24.43 -18.31
CA GLU A 146 -5.94 25.58 -18.10
C GLU A 146 -5.28 25.57 -16.71
N ASP A 147 -5.97 25.03 -15.71
CA ASP A 147 -5.55 24.94 -14.31
C ASP A 147 -4.95 23.58 -13.93
N ALA A 148 -4.50 22.79 -14.92
CA ALA A 148 -3.92 21.47 -14.64
C ALA A 148 -2.71 21.58 -13.69
N PRO A 149 -2.70 20.84 -12.58
CA PRO A 149 -1.62 20.89 -11.63
C PRO A 149 -0.33 20.30 -12.25
N ASP A 150 0.81 20.81 -11.83
CA ASP A 150 2.08 20.15 -12.14
C ASP A 150 2.09 18.75 -11.53
N LEU A 151 2.58 17.77 -12.30
CA LEU A 151 2.72 16.37 -11.84
C LEU A 151 3.95 16.22 -10.92
N VAL A 152 4.06 17.10 -9.93
CA VAL A 152 5.11 17.10 -8.92
C VAL A 152 4.61 16.49 -7.61
N MET A 153 5.52 16.20 -6.72
CA MET A 153 5.18 15.64 -5.41
C MET A 153 4.33 16.62 -4.59
N GLN A 154 3.09 16.24 -4.34
CA GLN A 154 2.12 16.99 -3.52
C GLN A 154 1.82 16.28 -2.20
N THR A 155 2.31 15.03 -2.03
CA THR A 155 2.12 14.27 -0.79
C THR A 155 2.82 14.99 0.36
N PRO A 156 2.11 15.34 1.45
CA PRO A 156 2.70 16.06 2.58
C PRO A 156 3.88 15.32 3.18
N SER A 157 4.91 16.05 3.60
CA SER A 157 6.05 15.41 4.27
C SER A 157 5.64 14.87 5.66
N PRO A 158 6.37 13.89 6.24
CA PRO A 158 6.10 13.42 7.59
C PRO A 158 6.12 14.54 8.64
N LYS A 159 6.94 15.58 8.44
CA LYS A 159 6.99 16.76 9.32
C LYS A 159 5.73 17.61 9.20
N ASP A 160 5.20 17.77 7.97
CA ASP A 160 3.98 18.54 7.75
C ASP A 160 2.77 17.81 8.33
N LEU A 161 2.67 16.48 8.16
CA LEU A 161 1.64 15.68 8.79
C LEU A 161 1.69 15.78 10.32
N LEU A 162 2.87 15.67 10.92
CA LEU A 162 3.03 15.84 12.36
C LEU A 162 2.61 17.24 12.83
N LYS A 163 2.91 18.28 12.06
CA LYS A 163 2.48 19.65 12.38
C LYS A 163 0.96 19.79 12.31
N GLN A 164 0.30 19.18 11.33
CA GLN A 164 -1.17 19.20 11.22
C GLN A 164 -1.85 18.59 12.44
N VAL A 165 -1.31 17.49 12.98
CA VAL A 165 -1.90 16.77 14.11
C VAL A 165 -1.36 17.21 15.47
N SER A 166 -0.40 18.14 15.52
CA SER A 166 0.29 18.53 16.77
C SER A 166 -0.63 19.13 17.82
N ASN A 167 -1.71 19.79 17.40
CA ASN A 167 -2.69 20.44 18.29
C ASN A 167 -3.88 19.53 18.62
N ILE A 168 -3.91 18.31 18.13
CA ILE A 168 -4.97 17.34 18.41
C ILE A 168 -4.60 16.59 19.67
N GLU A 169 -5.31 16.83 20.77
CA GLU A 169 -4.99 16.24 22.07
C GLU A 169 -5.38 14.75 22.13
N MET A 170 -6.53 14.38 21.57
CA MET A 170 -7.04 13.01 21.61
C MET A 170 -6.27 12.10 20.66
N PRO A 171 -5.64 11.00 21.13
CA PRO A 171 -4.88 10.09 20.28
C PRO A 171 -5.71 9.51 19.13
N GLN A 172 -6.97 9.18 19.38
CA GLN A 172 -7.86 8.61 18.35
C GLN A 172 -8.12 9.61 17.21
N SER A 173 -8.47 10.85 17.52
CA SER A 173 -8.70 11.89 16.50
C SER A 173 -7.42 12.24 15.73
N ARG A 174 -6.28 12.19 16.40
CA ARG A 174 -4.98 12.35 15.73
C ARG A 174 -4.72 11.25 14.70
N VAL A 175 -5.05 10.02 15.05
CA VAL A 175 -4.90 8.88 14.14
C VAL A 175 -5.87 8.97 12.96
N GLU A 176 -7.13 9.34 13.20
CA GLU A 176 -8.12 9.53 12.14
C GLU A 176 -7.63 10.55 11.10
N GLU A 177 -7.06 11.67 11.53
CA GLU A 177 -6.47 12.68 10.63
C GLU A 177 -5.26 12.14 9.87
N LEU A 178 -4.37 11.39 10.52
CA LEU A 178 -3.23 10.75 9.86
C LEU A 178 -3.67 9.71 8.85
N GLU A 179 -4.64 8.85 9.19
CA GLU A 179 -5.19 7.85 8.29
C GLU A 179 -5.90 8.50 7.09
N PHE A 180 -6.62 9.60 7.30
CA PHE A 180 -7.23 10.35 6.22
C PHE A 180 -6.19 10.82 5.19
N ASN A 181 -5.07 11.36 5.64
CA ASN A 181 -3.99 11.82 4.77
C ASN A 181 -3.20 10.69 4.09
N LEU A 182 -3.17 9.50 4.69
CA LEU A 182 -2.42 8.35 4.18
C LEU A 182 -3.29 7.29 3.49
N ARG A 183 -4.62 7.49 3.42
CA ARG A 183 -5.59 6.48 2.98
C ARG A 183 -5.38 5.97 1.56
N THR A 184 -4.78 6.77 0.69
CA THR A 184 -4.64 6.47 -0.74
C THR A 184 -3.19 6.14 -1.14
N ILE A 185 -2.29 6.01 -0.18
CA ILE A 185 -0.89 5.68 -0.43
C ILE A 185 -0.42 4.59 0.54
N SER A 186 0.33 3.63 0.05
CA SER A 186 0.94 2.63 0.94
C SER A 186 2.06 3.24 1.78
N PRO A 187 2.35 2.71 2.98
CA PRO A 187 3.49 3.14 3.78
C PRO A 187 4.81 3.06 3.02
N GLU A 188 4.99 2.03 2.22
CA GLU A 188 6.20 1.79 1.41
C GLU A 188 6.35 2.87 0.33
N SER A 189 5.27 3.19 -0.39
CA SER A 189 5.25 4.27 -1.39
C SER A 189 5.45 5.63 -0.73
N TYR A 190 4.82 5.87 0.43
CA TYR A 190 5.01 7.11 1.19
C TYR A 190 6.47 7.29 1.64
N MET A 191 7.12 6.21 2.09
CA MET A 191 8.56 6.21 2.42
C MET A 191 9.44 6.38 1.18
N ALA A 192 8.99 5.95 0.00
CA ALA A 192 9.69 6.22 -1.26
C ALA A 192 9.63 7.71 -1.64
N CYS A 193 8.51 8.40 -1.35
CA CYS A 193 8.39 9.85 -1.49
C CYS A 193 9.29 10.61 -0.51
N HIS A 194 9.35 10.14 0.72
CA HIS A 194 10.04 10.80 1.84
C HIS A 194 11.03 9.83 2.48
N PRO A 195 12.22 9.61 1.89
CA PRO A 195 13.15 8.58 2.36
C PRO A 195 13.42 8.64 3.86
N PRO A 196 13.29 7.52 4.59
CA PRO A 196 13.50 7.46 6.05
C PRO A 196 14.87 7.97 6.49
N ALA A 197 15.90 7.79 5.67
CA ALA A 197 17.25 8.30 5.94
C ALA A 197 17.30 9.82 6.18
N ARG A 198 16.39 10.57 5.56
CA ARG A 198 16.26 12.04 5.72
C ARG A 198 15.20 12.46 6.72
N ASN A 199 14.36 11.53 7.16
CA ASN A 199 13.16 11.79 7.94
C ASN A 199 13.03 10.89 9.19
N VAL A 200 14.15 10.38 9.72
CA VAL A 200 14.20 9.37 10.79
C VAL A 200 13.32 9.74 11.98
N GLN A 201 13.48 10.95 12.54
CA GLN A 201 12.71 11.38 13.70
C GLN A 201 11.23 11.52 13.36
N ALA A 202 10.93 12.16 12.23
CA ALA A 202 9.54 12.40 11.83
C ALA A 202 8.78 11.08 11.59
N PHE A 203 9.42 10.08 10.95
CA PHE A 203 8.78 8.77 10.82
C PHE A 203 8.63 8.02 12.15
N ASN A 204 9.60 8.14 13.05
CA ASN A 204 9.44 7.56 14.39
C ASN A 204 8.24 8.17 15.13
N ASP A 205 8.10 9.50 15.08
CA ASP A 205 7.02 10.21 15.77
C ASP A 205 5.65 9.96 15.10
N LEU A 206 5.60 9.90 13.76
CA LEU A 206 4.41 9.52 13.01
C LEU A 206 3.94 8.11 13.42
N ALA A 207 4.86 7.15 13.43
CA ALA A 207 4.57 5.79 13.86
C ALA A 207 4.15 5.71 15.34
N PHE A 208 4.75 6.55 16.21
CA PHE A 208 4.36 6.62 17.60
C PHE A 208 2.91 7.09 17.76
N TYR A 209 2.49 8.14 17.06
CA TYR A 209 1.11 8.61 17.11
C TYR A 209 0.11 7.58 16.57
N LEU A 210 0.45 6.88 15.49
CA LEU A 210 -0.36 5.77 14.97
C LEU A 210 -0.51 4.66 16.01
N ALA A 211 0.58 4.29 16.70
CA ALA A 211 0.57 3.27 17.74
C ALA A 211 -0.21 3.69 19.00
N GLU A 212 -0.16 4.97 19.40
CA GLU A 212 -0.97 5.52 20.49
C GLU A 212 -2.47 5.40 20.20
N GLY A 213 -2.89 5.57 18.96
CA GLY A 213 -4.28 5.40 18.51
C GLY A 213 -4.64 3.97 18.13
N GLY A 214 -3.79 2.97 18.45
CA GLY A 214 -4.09 1.55 18.24
C GLY A 214 -3.83 1.03 16.83
N ARG A 215 -3.12 1.79 15.98
CA ARG A 215 -2.74 1.36 14.62
C ARG A 215 -1.34 0.74 14.59
N ASP A 216 -1.12 -0.25 15.44
CA ASP A 216 0.19 -0.87 15.65
C ASP A 216 0.78 -1.54 14.40
N GLU A 217 -0.04 -2.20 13.57
CA GLU A 217 0.44 -2.79 12.31
C GLU A 217 0.95 -1.73 11.33
N LEU A 218 0.24 -0.62 11.19
CA LEU A 218 0.65 0.50 10.34
C LEU A 218 1.89 1.18 10.91
N ALA A 219 1.93 1.39 12.23
CA ALA A 219 3.09 1.95 12.94
C ALA A 219 4.35 1.10 12.72
N LEU A 220 4.23 -0.24 12.81
CA LEU A 220 5.34 -1.16 12.59
C LEU A 220 5.93 -1.03 11.18
N LYS A 221 5.14 -0.79 10.15
CA LYS A 221 5.67 -0.59 8.79
C LYS A 221 6.61 0.63 8.73
N PHE A 222 6.23 1.75 9.36
CA PHE A 222 7.08 2.94 9.44
C PHE A 222 8.29 2.73 10.33
N TYR A 223 8.13 2.11 11.49
CA TYR A 223 9.26 1.78 12.37
C TYR A 223 10.29 0.89 11.66
N ARG A 224 9.85 -0.11 10.91
CA ARG A 224 10.75 -0.97 10.12
C ARG A 224 11.51 -0.19 9.05
N GLY A 225 10.85 0.76 8.39
CA GLY A 225 11.52 1.66 7.45
C GLY A 225 12.62 2.50 8.10
N VAL A 226 12.39 2.97 9.33
CA VAL A 226 13.42 3.69 10.11
C VAL A 226 14.53 2.75 10.59
N GLU A 227 14.21 1.53 11.01
CA GLU A 227 15.18 0.55 11.50
C GLU A 227 16.24 0.19 10.45
N VAL A 228 15.85 0.12 9.18
CA VAL A 228 16.76 -0.16 8.05
C VAL A 228 17.88 0.88 7.93
N VAL A 229 17.61 2.15 8.28
CA VAL A 229 18.60 3.23 8.19
C VAL A 229 19.42 3.43 9.46
N GLY A 230 19.02 2.82 10.56
CA GLY A 230 19.82 2.84 11.79
C GLY A 230 19.08 2.40 13.05
N LYS A 231 19.76 1.60 13.86
CA LYS A 231 19.23 1.16 15.15
C LYS A 231 19.29 2.31 16.16
N ARG A 232 18.14 2.64 16.74
CA ARG A 232 18.00 3.66 17.78
C ARG A 232 17.34 3.07 19.01
N THR A 233 17.83 3.41 20.20
CA THR A 233 17.31 2.87 21.46
C THR A 233 15.80 3.11 21.60
N VAL A 234 15.32 4.34 21.36
CA VAL A 234 13.88 4.65 21.45
C VAL A 234 13.05 3.85 20.43
N LEU A 235 13.56 3.67 19.21
CA LEU A 235 12.89 2.87 18.17
C LEU A 235 12.70 1.42 18.61
N MET A 236 13.69 0.82 19.27
CA MET A 236 13.58 -0.55 19.79
C MET A 236 12.41 -0.69 20.77
N LEU A 237 12.25 0.30 21.66
CA LEU A 237 11.16 0.31 22.63
C LEU A 237 9.79 0.45 21.94
N ASN A 238 9.69 1.38 20.99
CA ASN A 238 8.45 1.62 20.27
C ASN A 238 8.01 0.38 19.46
N ILE A 239 8.96 -0.29 18.77
CA ILE A 239 8.71 -1.55 18.07
C ILE A 239 8.26 -2.63 19.06
N ALA A 240 8.94 -2.77 20.22
CA ALA A 240 8.60 -3.76 21.22
C ALA A 240 7.19 -3.57 21.77
N ASP A 241 6.82 -2.32 22.09
CA ASP A 241 5.49 -1.98 22.61
C ASP A 241 4.39 -2.29 21.59
N SER A 242 4.58 -1.95 20.30
CA SER A 242 3.63 -2.28 19.23
C SER A 242 3.50 -3.78 19.03
N LEU A 243 4.61 -4.52 18.94
CA LEU A 243 4.59 -5.98 18.83
C LEU A 243 3.89 -6.64 20.01
N TRP A 244 4.07 -6.09 21.22
CA TRP A 244 3.42 -6.61 22.41
C TRP A 244 1.89 -6.44 22.37
N ARG A 245 1.40 -5.29 21.90
CA ARG A 245 -0.04 -5.04 21.73
C ARG A 245 -0.66 -5.93 20.64
N LEU A 246 0.12 -6.28 19.63
CA LEU A 246 -0.28 -7.21 18.56
C LEU A 246 -0.16 -8.69 18.92
N ASP A 247 0.10 -9.01 20.19
CA ASP A 247 0.32 -10.38 20.69
C ASP A 247 1.50 -11.13 20.07
N ARG A 248 2.43 -10.42 19.41
CA ARG A 248 3.67 -10.95 18.84
C ARG A 248 4.77 -10.98 19.91
N LYS A 249 4.50 -11.72 21.01
CA LYS A 249 5.27 -11.67 22.26
C LYS A 249 6.76 -12.04 22.07
N ASP A 250 7.05 -13.08 21.31
CA ASP A 250 8.44 -13.54 21.10
C ASP A 250 9.29 -12.50 20.37
N GLU A 251 8.69 -11.79 19.41
CA GLU A 251 9.38 -10.70 18.73
C GLU A 251 9.55 -9.50 19.65
N ALA A 252 8.50 -9.13 20.38
CA ALA A 252 8.54 -8.05 21.35
C ALA A 252 9.63 -8.25 22.41
N GLN A 253 9.77 -9.47 22.95
CA GLN A 253 10.81 -9.82 23.92
C GLN A 253 12.21 -9.57 23.40
N ARG A 254 12.47 -9.92 22.15
CA ARG A 254 13.78 -9.66 21.52
C ARG A 254 14.08 -8.16 21.48
N TYR A 255 13.11 -7.33 21.13
CA TYR A 255 13.28 -5.86 21.09
C TYR A 255 13.38 -5.25 22.48
N TYR A 256 12.62 -5.73 23.46
CA TYR A 256 12.77 -5.32 24.86
C TYR A 256 14.17 -5.66 25.41
N SER A 257 14.69 -6.84 25.10
CA SER A 257 16.05 -7.23 25.49
C SER A 257 17.10 -6.31 24.85
N GLN A 258 16.99 -6.05 23.53
CA GLN A 258 17.91 -5.13 22.84
C GLN A 258 17.86 -3.73 23.43
N TYR A 259 16.65 -3.20 23.73
CA TYR A 259 16.49 -1.90 24.40
C TYR A 259 17.15 -1.88 25.77
N ARG A 260 16.87 -2.90 26.61
CA ARG A 260 17.46 -3.02 27.95
C ARG A 260 18.99 -3.03 27.89
N ASP A 261 19.55 -3.84 26.99
CA ASP A 261 20.99 -3.99 26.85
C ASP A 261 21.65 -2.67 26.35
N ALA A 262 21.01 -1.98 25.40
CA ALA A 262 21.47 -0.67 24.92
C ALA A 262 21.40 0.41 26.03
N MET A 263 20.34 0.42 26.84
CA MET A 263 20.21 1.35 27.96
C MET A 263 21.25 1.08 29.06
N SER A 264 21.51 -0.20 29.36
CA SER A 264 22.52 -0.62 30.33
C SER A 264 23.94 -0.23 29.88
N ALA A 265 24.27 -0.50 28.61
CA ALA A 265 25.55 -0.12 28.01
C ALA A 265 25.77 1.40 28.00
N ALA A 266 24.68 2.19 27.89
CA ALA A 266 24.72 3.66 27.96
C ALA A 266 24.77 4.20 29.42
N GLY A 267 24.83 3.36 30.43
CA GLY A 267 24.81 3.76 31.85
C GLY A 267 23.45 4.32 32.30
N LYS A 268 22.37 3.98 31.63
CA LYS A 268 21.00 4.47 31.86
C LYS A 268 20.06 3.40 32.38
N ALA A 269 20.57 2.35 33.02
CA ALA A 269 19.78 1.21 33.49
C ALA A 269 18.61 1.63 34.40
N GLN A 270 18.81 2.65 35.24
CA GLN A 270 17.78 3.21 36.12
C GLN A 270 16.61 3.90 35.41
N LYS A 271 16.75 4.17 34.09
CA LYS A 271 15.69 4.77 33.25
C LYS A 271 14.92 3.72 32.45
N ILE A 272 15.21 2.43 32.64
CA ILE A 272 14.51 1.35 31.97
C ILE A 272 13.10 1.24 32.57
N PRO A 273 12.03 1.34 31.73
CA PRO A 273 10.66 1.18 32.21
C PRO A 273 10.41 -0.21 32.81
N GLN A 274 9.61 -0.29 33.89
CA GLN A 274 9.29 -1.54 34.59
C GLN A 274 8.76 -2.63 33.60
N ARG A 275 7.89 -2.24 32.66
CA ARG A 275 7.36 -3.16 31.65
C ARG A 275 8.44 -3.82 30.78
N VAL A 276 9.56 -3.14 30.54
CA VAL A 276 10.68 -3.71 29.78
C VAL A 276 11.36 -4.81 30.59
N VAL A 277 11.59 -4.57 31.89
CA VAL A 277 12.18 -5.56 32.80
C VAL A 277 11.32 -6.83 32.83
N GLU A 278 10.01 -6.66 32.99
CA GLU A 278 9.06 -7.78 33.08
C GLU A 278 8.94 -8.56 31.75
N ARG A 279 8.93 -7.84 30.61
CA ARG A 279 8.68 -8.42 29.29
C ARG A 279 9.93 -8.88 28.55
N SER A 280 11.14 -8.50 29.03
CA SER A 280 12.39 -8.94 28.41
C SER A 280 12.89 -10.31 28.91
N VAL A 281 12.25 -10.88 29.92
CA VAL A 281 12.59 -12.21 30.44
C VAL A 281 11.92 -13.28 29.61
N ILE A 282 12.70 -14.18 29.02
CA ILE A 282 12.18 -15.35 28.29
C ILE A 282 11.45 -16.24 29.31
N GLN A 283 10.12 -16.32 29.21
CA GLN A 283 9.32 -17.32 29.94
C GLN A 283 9.54 -18.71 29.33
N GLY A 284 10.77 -19.19 29.34
CA GLY A 284 11.16 -20.41 28.68
C GLY A 284 12.08 -21.28 29.50
N MET A 285 11.95 -21.27 30.82
CA MET A 285 12.50 -22.31 31.69
C MET A 285 11.49 -22.62 32.80
N LYS A 286 10.35 -23.19 32.46
CA LYS A 286 9.66 -24.09 33.37
C LYS A 286 10.09 -25.48 32.96
N ASN A 287 11.10 -26.00 33.67
CA ASN A 287 11.45 -27.42 33.71
C ASN A 287 10.22 -28.24 34.11
#